data_163dd12fd20b6e78b8fbc892c0697c85
#
_entry.id   163dd12fd20b6e78b8fbc892c0697c85
#
_cell.length_a   1.000
_cell.length_b   1.000
_cell.length_c   1.000
_cell.angle_alpha   90.00
_cell.angle_beta   90.00
_cell.angle_gamma   90.00
#
_symmetry.space_group_name_H-M   'P 1'
#
loop_
_entity.id
_entity.type
_entity.pdbx_description
1 polymer ?
#
loop_
_entity_poly.entity_id
_entity_poly.type
_entity_poly.pdbx_seq_one_letter_code
_entity_poly.pdbx_strand_id
1 'polypeptide(L)'
;IKTMMANGVYAMSAITALTAQNTTGVTAIMEATEEFLGEELDNIFTDIFPDAVKIGMVSSSGLIIKIAEKLKEYDAKNIVVDPVMVATSGARLISEDAVSTLKEYLFPLAQILTPNIPEAEVLSGMTITSEAEMMEAAKVIGDQYGCAVLLKGGHKVNDANDLLYHEGTCQWFYGKRIDNPNTHGTGCTLSSAIASNLAKGFPMDVSVERAKAYISGALAAMLDLGKGS
;
A
#
# COMPACT_ATOMS: atom_id res chain seq x y z
N ILE A 1 -0.08 3.10 -11.98
CA ILE A 1 -0.65 3.05 -13.35
C ILE A 1 -0.16 1.83 -14.12
N LYS A 2 1.17 1.67 -14.38
CA LYS A 2 1.69 0.54 -15.20
C LYS A 2 1.21 -0.83 -14.69
N THR A 3 1.26 -1.06 -13.38
CA THR A 3 0.78 -2.31 -12.75
C THR A 3 -0.71 -2.51 -12.97
N MET A 4 -1.51 -1.49 -12.81
CA MET A 4 -2.96 -1.54 -13.00
C MET A 4 -3.31 -1.86 -14.46
N MET A 5 -2.68 -1.19 -15.41
CA MET A 5 -2.87 -1.48 -16.84
C MET A 5 -2.44 -2.92 -17.19
N ALA A 6 -1.32 -3.40 -16.65
CA ALA A 6 -0.88 -4.79 -16.85
C ALA A 6 -1.84 -5.82 -16.22
N ASN A 7 -2.60 -5.42 -15.21
CA ASN A 7 -3.68 -6.23 -14.62
C ASN A 7 -5.04 -6.03 -15.32
N GLY A 8 -5.09 -5.32 -16.45
CA GLY A 8 -6.27 -5.20 -17.31
C GLY A 8 -7.35 -4.25 -16.79
N VAL A 9 -6.97 -3.19 -16.07
CA VAL A 9 -7.87 -2.14 -15.63
C VAL A 9 -7.43 -0.77 -16.15
N TYR A 10 -8.37 0.12 -16.40
CA TYR A 10 -8.09 1.52 -16.70
C TYR A 10 -7.59 2.22 -15.43
N ALA A 11 -6.48 2.93 -15.52
CA ALA A 11 -5.83 3.54 -14.37
C ALA A 11 -5.76 5.05 -14.47
N MET A 12 -6.22 5.71 -13.43
CA MET A 12 -6.13 7.15 -13.22
C MET A 12 -5.21 7.46 -12.03
N SER A 13 -4.75 8.69 -11.89
CA SER A 13 -3.96 9.12 -10.75
C SER A 13 -4.28 10.56 -10.35
N ALA A 14 -4.45 10.79 -9.05
CA ALA A 14 -4.32 12.09 -8.42
C ALA A 14 -2.92 12.21 -7.83
N ILE A 15 -2.25 13.33 -8.06
CA ILE A 15 -0.83 13.52 -7.73
C ILE A 15 -0.72 14.26 -6.40
N THR A 16 -0.20 13.59 -5.38
CA THR A 16 0.10 14.21 -4.08
C THR A 16 1.45 14.92 -4.05
N ALA A 17 2.42 14.39 -4.79
CA ALA A 17 3.74 15.00 -4.93
C ALA A 17 4.41 14.57 -6.24
N LEU A 18 5.18 15.49 -6.83
CA LEU A 18 6.11 15.22 -7.91
C LEU A 18 7.50 15.00 -7.34
N THR A 19 8.19 13.96 -7.81
CA THR A 19 9.58 13.67 -7.41
C THR A 19 10.50 13.74 -8.62
N ALA A 20 11.59 14.49 -8.51
CA ALA A 20 12.72 14.37 -9.43
C ALA A 20 13.57 13.18 -8.95
N GLN A 21 13.30 12.01 -9.48
CA GLN A 21 13.84 10.74 -8.99
C GLN A 21 14.38 9.87 -10.12
N ASN A 22 15.46 9.16 -9.83
CA ASN A 22 16.00 8.09 -10.65
C ASN A 22 16.33 6.86 -9.77
N THR A 23 16.96 5.85 -10.34
CA THR A 23 17.31 4.61 -9.61
C THR A 23 18.38 4.81 -8.53
N THR A 24 19.05 5.98 -8.46
CA THR A 24 20.08 6.28 -7.46
C THR A 24 19.58 7.16 -6.32
N GLY A 25 18.39 7.78 -6.45
CA GLY A 25 17.82 8.61 -5.38
C GLY A 25 16.86 9.68 -5.85
N VAL A 26 16.38 10.47 -4.89
CA VAL A 26 15.47 11.61 -5.06
C VAL A 26 16.27 12.90 -4.88
N THR A 27 16.22 13.82 -5.85
CA THR A 27 16.93 15.11 -5.82
C THR A 27 16.03 16.30 -5.51
N ALA A 28 14.72 16.20 -5.79
CA ALA A 28 13.75 17.24 -5.46
C ALA A 28 12.34 16.64 -5.29
N ILE A 29 11.54 17.30 -4.45
CA ILE A 29 10.15 16.97 -4.22
C ILE A 29 9.33 18.24 -4.30
N MET A 30 8.18 18.21 -4.97
CA MET A 30 7.19 19.29 -5.01
C MET A 30 5.82 18.69 -4.67
N GLU A 31 5.26 19.06 -3.52
CA GLU A 31 3.93 18.64 -3.11
C GLU A 31 2.84 19.42 -3.84
N ALA A 32 1.72 18.77 -4.13
CA ALA A 32 0.50 19.44 -4.55
C ALA A 32 -0.12 20.22 -3.38
N THR A 33 -0.89 21.26 -3.67
CA THR A 33 -1.70 21.89 -2.62
C THR A 33 -2.95 21.05 -2.32
N GLU A 34 -3.51 21.23 -1.11
CA GLU A 34 -4.73 20.52 -0.70
C GLU A 34 -5.90 20.82 -1.64
N GLU A 35 -6.01 22.09 -2.09
CA GLU A 35 -7.04 22.53 -3.04
C GLU A 35 -6.88 21.82 -4.37
N PHE A 36 -5.67 21.81 -4.93
CA PHE A 36 -5.41 21.19 -6.23
C PHE A 36 -5.66 19.68 -6.21
N LEU A 37 -5.21 19.00 -5.14
CA LEU A 37 -5.50 17.58 -4.95
C LEU A 37 -7.01 17.31 -4.84
N GLY A 38 -7.74 18.20 -4.14
CA GLY A 38 -9.20 18.14 -4.07
C GLY A 38 -9.85 18.22 -5.45
N GLU A 39 -9.41 19.16 -6.30
CA GLU A 39 -9.90 19.31 -7.67
C GLU A 39 -9.54 18.10 -8.56
N GLU A 40 -8.33 17.53 -8.44
CA GLU A 40 -7.96 16.30 -9.16
C GLU A 40 -8.91 15.14 -8.79
N LEU A 41 -9.18 14.96 -7.49
CA LEU A 41 -10.10 13.92 -7.01
C LEU A 41 -11.53 14.17 -7.48
N ASP A 42 -12.04 15.42 -7.42
CA ASP A 42 -13.36 15.77 -7.90
C ASP A 42 -13.50 15.46 -9.40
N ASN A 43 -12.51 15.82 -10.21
CA ASN A 43 -12.53 15.54 -11.64
C ASN A 43 -12.54 14.03 -11.94
N ILE A 44 -11.82 13.23 -11.15
CA ILE A 44 -11.83 11.76 -11.30
C ILE A 44 -13.19 11.19 -10.90
N PHE A 45 -13.67 11.49 -9.70
CA PHE A 45 -14.88 10.89 -9.15
C PHE A 45 -16.17 11.31 -9.87
N THR A 46 -16.19 12.50 -10.47
CA THR A 46 -17.37 13.02 -11.18
C THR A 46 -17.44 12.62 -12.65
N ASP A 47 -16.34 12.13 -13.24
CA ASP A 47 -16.31 11.71 -14.65
C ASP A 47 -16.21 10.18 -14.77
N ILE A 48 -15.06 9.59 -14.46
CA ILE A 48 -14.88 8.13 -14.49
C ILE A 48 -14.75 7.64 -13.06
N PHE A 49 -15.86 7.24 -12.45
CA PHE A 49 -15.88 6.79 -11.06
C PHE A 49 -15.03 5.53 -10.88
N PRO A 50 -14.03 5.53 -9.96
CA PRO A 50 -13.14 4.39 -9.80
C PRO A 50 -13.81 3.25 -9.01
N ASP A 51 -13.67 2.00 -9.48
CA ASP A 51 -14.14 0.79 -8.80
C ASP A 51 -13.26 0.40 -7.60
N ALA A 52 -12.02 0.90 -7.54
CA ALA A 52 -11.10 0.75 -6.43
C ALA A 52 -10.12 1.92 -6.36
N VAL A 53 -9.62 2.21 -5.17
CA VAL A 53 -8.64 3.27 -4.93
C VAL A 53 -7.41 2.68 -4.25
N LYS A 54 -6.20 2.99 -4.76
CA LYS A 54 -4.94 2.67 -4.08
C LYS A 54 -4.28 3.94 -3.60
N ILE A 55 -3.96 3.97 -2.32
CA ILE A 55 -3.21 5.08 -1.70
C ILE A 55 -1.85 4.55 -1.27
N GLY A 56 -0.80 5.24 -1.69
CA GLY A 56 0.58 4.97 -1.28
C GLY A 56 1.09 6.03 -0.30
N MET A 57 2.32 6.47 -0.50
CA MET A 57 2.93 7.48 0.33
C MET A 57 2.20 8.83 0.20
N VAL A 58 1.77 9.38 1.34
CA VAL A 58 1.28 10.75 1.48
C VAL A 58 1.98 11.33 2.72
N SER A 59 2.74 12.39 2.53
CA SER A 59 3.65 12.93 3.55
C SER A 59 3.03 14.00 4.45
N SER A 60 2.00 14.69 3.97
CA SER A 60 1.40 15.85 4.62
C SER A 60 0.05 15.50 5.26
N SER A 61 -0.16 15.94 6.51
CA SER A 61 -1.43 15.77 7.22
C SER A 61 -2.60 16.40 6.49
N GLY A 62 -2.40 17.57 5.88
CA GLY A 62 -3.44 18.26 5.11
C GLY A 62 -3.88 17.47 3.89
N LEU A 63 -2.92 16.90 3.13
CA LEU A 63 -3.24 16.04 1.98
C LEU A 63 -3.96 14.74 2.41
N ILE A 64 -3.56 14.14 3.56
CA ILE A 64 -4.23 12.95 4.11
C ILE A 64 -5.68 13.25 4.45
N ILE A 65 -5.94 14.37 5.13
CA ILE A 65 -7.29 14.80 5.49
C ILE A 65 -8.11 15.06 4.22
N LYS A 66 -7.55 15.77 3.23
CA LYS A 66 -8.21 16.03 1.96
C LYS A 66 -8.61 14.77 1.21
N ILE A 67 -7.71 13.77 1.15
CA ILE A 67 -8.02 12.46 0.57
C ILE A 67 -9.18 11.81 1.34
N ALA A 68 -9.11 11.76 2.67
CA ALA A 68 -10.13 11.12 3.48
C ALA A 68 -11.50 11.81 3.34
N GLU A 69 -11.54 13.15 3.25
CA GLU A 69 -12.75 13.92 2.98
C GLU A 69 -13.38 13.50 1.65
N LYS A 70 -12.59 13.50 0.57
CA LYS A 70 -13.07 13.15 -0.77
C LYS A 70 -13.51 11.70 -0.90
N LEU A 71 -12.80 10.76 -0.28
CA LEU A 71 -13.22 9.36 -0.25
C LEU A 71 -14.57 9.16 0.45
N LYS A 72 -14.84 9.91 1.54
CA LYS A 72 -16.13 9.90 2.23
C LYS A 72 -17.21 10.58 1.40
N GLU A 73 -16.91 11.74 0.83
CA GLU A 73 -17.85 12.53 0.01
C GLU A 73 -18.42 11.69 -1.15
N TYR A 74 -17.56 10.96 -1.84
CA TYR A 74 -17.94 10.14 -2.98
C TYR A 74 -18.29 8.69 -2.63
N ASP A 75 -18.31 8.30 -1.35
CA ASP A 75 -18.56 6.91 -0.90
C ASP A 75 -17.67 5.89 -1.62
N ALA A 76 -16.38 6.22 -1.77
CA ALA A 76 -15.40 5.41 -2.48
C ALA A 76 -15.29 4.01 -1.85
N LYS A 77 -15.15 2.99 -2.69
CA LYS A 77 -15.07 1.58 -2.27
C LYS A 77 -13.71 0.98 -2.62
N ASN A 78 -13.47 -0.22 -2.11
CA ASN A 78 -12.27 -1.00 -2.41
C ASN A 78 -10.97 -0.20 -2.20
N ILE A 79 -10.88 0.48 -1.03
CA ILE A 79 -9.75 1.34 -0.69
C ILE A 79 -8.60 0.49 -0.16
N VAL A 80 -7.50 0.48 -0.90
CA VAL A 80 -6.24 -0.20 -0.54
C VAL A 80 -5.23 0.84 -0.07
N VAL A 81 -4.81 0.77 1.19
CA VAL A 81 -3.81 1.69 1.73
C VAL A 81 -2.51 0.94 2.00
N ASP A 82 -1.45 1.36 1.31
CA ASP A 82 -0.08 0.92 1.60
C ASP A 82 0.53 1.97 2.55
N PRO A 83 0.68 1.65 3.86
CA PRO A 83 1.04 2.62 4.87
C PRO A 83 2.55 2.88 4.84
N VAL A 84 3.04 3.53 3.78
CA VAL A 84 4.45 3.81 3.56
C VAL A 84 4.94 4.84 4.58
N MET A 85 5.39 4.38 5.75
CA MET A 85 5.86 5.20 6.86
C MET A 85 7.36 5.08 7.09
N VAL A 86 7.92 3.91 6.78
CA VAL A 86 9.31 3.56 7.06
C VAL A 86 9.94 2.96 5.81
N ALA A 87 11.11 3.48 5.41
CA ALA A 87 11.89 2.90 4.31
C ALA A 87 12.39 1.50 4.70
N THR A 88 12.72 0.67 3.72
CA THR A 88 13.34 -0.65 3.93
C THR A 88 14.64 -0.56 4.75
N SER A 89 15.32 0.59 4.70
CA SER A 89 16.51 0.90 5.52
C SER A 89 16.20 1.22 6.98
N GLY A 90 14.93 1.31 7.39
CA GLY A 90 14.48 1.73 8.72
C GLY A 90 14.36 3.25 8.88
N ALA A 91 14.66 4.05 7.85
CA ALA A 91 14.52 5.50 7.93
C ALA A 91 13.03 5.91 7.88
N ARG A 92 12.61 6.81 8.78
CA ARG A 92 11.28 7.41 8.73
C ARG A 92 11.08 8.22 7.46
N LEU A 93 9.98 7.98 6.77
CA LEU A 93 9.61 8.68 5.53
C LEU A 93 8.59 9.78 5.75
N ILE A 94 7.83 9.73 6.86
CA ILE A 94 6.78 10.70 7.19
C ILE A 94 6.89 11.12 8.67
N SER A 95 6.35 12.29 9.01
CA SER A 95 6.34 12.82 10.37
C SER A 95 5.40 12.03 11.31
N GLU A 96 5.58 12.19 12.62
CA GLU A 96 4.68 11.58 13.62
C GLU A 96 3.24 12.10 13.49
N ASP A 97 3.09 13.38 13.18
CA ASP A 97 1.78 14.01 12.96
C ASP A 97 1.07 13.39 11.76
N ALA A 98 1.80 13.14 10.66
CA ALA A 98 1.23 12.49 9.49
C ALA A 98 0.86 11.02 9.77
N VAL A 99 1.65 10.28 10.57
CA VAL A 99 1.27 8.92 11.01
C VAL A 99 -0.01 8.96 11.84
N SER A 100 -0.13 9.92 12.79
CA SER A 100 -1.33 10.08 13.60
C SER A 100 -2.54 10.41 12.75
N THR A 101 -2.37 11.28 11.75
CA THR A 101 -3.42 11.66 10.81
C THR A 101 -3.86 10.48 9.93
N LEU A 102 -2.93 9.65 9.45
CA LEU A 102 -3.27 8.41 8.73
C LEU A 102 -4.14 7.49 9.58
N LYS A 103 -3.74 7.28 10.85
CA LYS A 103 -4.48 6.42 11.80
C LYS A 103 -5.88 6.92 12.09
N GLU A 104 -6.06 8.23 12.19
CA GLU A 104 -7.33 8.86 12.57
C GLU A 104 -8.28 8.99 11.38
N TYR A 105 -7.80 9.41 10.20
CA TYR A 105 -8.66 9.81 9.10
C TYR A 105 -8.72 8.82 7.95
N LEU A 106 -7.62 8.14 7.62
CA LEU A 106 -7.53 7.34 6.40
C LEU A 106 -7.69 5.83 6.65
N PHE A 107 -7.04 5.28 7.69
CA PHE A 107 -7.11 3.84 7.93
C PHE A 107 -8.52 3.32 8.23
N PRO A 108 -9.40 4.08 8.93
CA PRO A 108 -10.79 3.64 9.12
C PRO A 108 -11.62 3.56 7.83
N LEU A 109 -11.12 4.10 6.71
CA LEU A 109 -11.75 4.02 5.40
C LEU A 109 -11.20 2.87 4.56
N ALA A 110 -10.08 2.29 4.97
CA ALA A 110 -9.43 1.23 4.21
C ALA A 110 -10.25 -0.06 4.24
N GLN A 111 -10.36 -0.72 3.10
CA GLN A 111 -10.80 -2.11 3.05
C GLN A 111 -9.65 -3.07 3.36
N ILE A 112 -8.45 -2.69 3.00
CA ILE A 112 -7.23 -3.44 3.32
C ILE A 112 -6.04 -2.49 3.55
N LEU A 113 -5.27 -2.76 4.60
CA LEU A 113 -3.94 -2.20 4.84
C LEU A 113 -2.87 -3.21 4.44
N THR A 114 -1.76 -2.72 3.86
CA THR A 114 -0.67 -3.61 3.40
C THR A 114 0.68 -3.28 4.06
N PRO A 115 0.79 -3.31 5.41
CA PRO A 115 2.02 -2.97 6.11
C PRO A 115 3.12 -4.03 5.89
N ASN A 116 4.38 -3.58 5.86
CA ASN A 116 5.52 -4.44 6.11
C ASN A 116 5.72 -4.65 7.63
N ILE A 117 6.67 -5.50 8.04
CA ILE A 117 6.91 -5.79 9.47
C ILE A 117 7.22 -4.53 10.28
N PRO A 118 8.18 -3.64 9.91
CA PRO A 118 8.41 -2.39 10.64
C PRO A 118 7.19 -1.48 10.73
N GLU A 119 6.38 -1.39 9.69
CA GLU A 119 5.14 -0.63 9.69
C GLU A 119 4.10 -1.26 10.62
N ALA A 120 3.96 -2.58 10.59
CA ALA A 120 3.07 -3.30 11.49
C ALA A 120 3.46 -3.15 12.97
N GLU A 121 4.76 -3.11 13.28
CA GLU A 121 5.26 -2.80 14.63
C GLU A 121 4.82 -1.39 15.10
N VAL A 122 4.92 -0.39 14.22
CA VAL A 122 4.45 0.99 14.50
C VAL A 122 2.93 1.05 14.69
N LEU A 123 2.18 0.25 13.93
CA LEU A 123 0.72 0.24 13.97
C LEU A 123 0.17 -0.53 15.17
N SER A 124 0.73 -1.68 15.48
CA SER A 124 0.30 -2.56 16.58
C SER A 124 0.91 -2.19 17.94
N GLY A 125 2.04 -1.47 17.95
CA GLY A 125 2.84 -1.23 19.16
C GLY A 125 3.59 -2.48 19.66
N MET A 126 3.67 -3.52 18.85
CA MET A 126 4.30 -4.81 19.17
C MET A 126 5.65 -4.94 18.47
N THR A 127 6.55 -5.73 19.03
CA THR A 127 7.76 -6.22 18.32
C THR A 127 7.42 -7.53 17.63
N ILE A 128 7.83 -7.68 16.37
CA ILE A 128 7.49 -8.84 15.53
C ILE A 128 8.75 -9.60 15.15
N THR A 129 8.96 -10.75 15.77
CA THR A 129 10.13 -11.64 15.56
C THR A 129 9.75 -13.06 15.14
N SER A 130 8.46 -13.36 15.12
CA SER A 130 7.91 -14.69 14.82
C SER A 130 6.62 -14.62 14.02
N GLU A 131 6.24 -15.73 13.38
CA GLU A 131 4.95 -15.84 12.68
C GLU A 131 3.75 -15.70 13.63
N ALA A 132 3.88 -16.15 14.88
CA ALA A 132 2.83 -15.98 15.88
C ALA A 132 2.60 -14.49 16.21
N GLU A 133 3.67 -13.71 16.34
CA GLU A 133 3.59 -12.26 16.55
C GLU A 133 3.08 -11.52 15.32
N MET A 134 3.39 -12.02 14.10
CA MET A 134 2.77 -11.50 12.86
C MET A 134 1.24 -11.67 12.89
N MET A 135 0.75 -12.84 13.30
CA MET A 135 -0.69 -13.11 13.38
C MET A 135 -1.36 -12.20 14.41
N GLU A 136 -0.77 -12.04 15.58
CA GLU A 136 -1.32 -11.17 16.63
C GLU A 136 -1.30 -9.71 16.20
N ALA A 137 -0.21 -9.21 15.63
CA ALA A 137 -0.11 -7.84 15.14
C ALA A 137 -1.14 -7.56 14.03
N ALA A 138 -1.29 -8.46 13.06
CA ALA A 138 -2.28 -8.32 11.99
C ALA A 138 -3.71 -8.26 12.55
N LYS A 139 -4.02 -9.09 13.55
CA LYS A 139 -5.30 -9.07 14.24
C LYS A 139 -5.52 -7.75 14.99
N VAL A 140 -4.54 -7.30 15.79
CA VAL A 140 -4.64 -6.01 16.52
C VAL A 140 -4.93 -4.86 15.56
N ILE A 141 -4.21 -4.78 14.43
CA ILE A 141 -4.40 -3.74 13.43
C ILE A 141 -5.78 -3.86 12.76
N GLY A 142 -6.16 -5.06 12.34
CA GLY A 142 -7.43 -5.31 11.67
C GLY A 142 -8.63 -5.01 12.55
N ASP A 143 -8.60 -5.43 13.80
CA ASP A 143 -9.66 -5.17 14.77
C ASP A 143 -9.75 -3.67 15.13
N GLN A 144 -8.60 -3.00 15.21
CA GLN A 144 -8.54 -1.56 15.53
C GLN A 144 -9.17 -0.68 14.43
N TYR A 145 -8.93 -1.02 13.15
CA TYR A 145 -9.39 -0.20 12.02
C TYR A 145 -10.61 -0.78 11.29
N GLY A 146 -11.04 -1.99 11.66
CA GLY A 146 -12.19 -2.66 11.03
C GLY A 146 -11.93 -3.07 9.58
N CYS A 147 -10.70 -3.42 9.22
CA CYS A 147 -10.29 -3.72 7.84
C CYS A 147 -9.46 -5.01 7.74
N ALA A 148 -9.32 -5.52 6.52
CA ALA A 148 -8.34 -6.56 6.24
C ALA A 148 -6.90 -6.03 6.40
N VAL A 149 -5.96 -6.91 6.76
CA VAL A 149 -4.54 -6.58 6.88
C VAL A 149 -3.72 -7.62 6.13
N LEU A 150 -2.99 -7.20 5.11
CA LEU A 150 -1.94 -8.01 4.49
C LEU A 150 -0.59 -7.60 5.08
N LEU A 151 -0.15 -8.32 6.10
CA LEU A 151 1.17 -8.12 6.70
C LEU A 151 2.22 -8.81 5.82
N LYS A 152 3.04 -7.97 5.16
CA LYS A 152 4.07 -8.45 4.23
C LYS A 152 5.24 -9.06 5.01
N GLY A 153 5.61 -10.28 4.66
CA GLY A 153 6.71 -11.02 5.27
C GLY A 153 8.10 -10.59 4.82
N GLY A 154 9.08 -11.40 5.13
CA GLY A 154 10.50 -11.08 4.94
C GLY A 154 11.13 -10.48 6.18
N HIS A 155 12.11 -9.57 6.04
CA HIS A 155 12.75 -8.85 7.14
C HIS A 155 13.31 -9.76 8.26
N LYS A 156 13.80 -10.97 7.90
CA LYS A 156 14.39 -11.96 8.80
C LYS A 156 13.41 -12.76 9.68
N VAL A 157 12.10 -12.55 9.59
CA VAL A 157 11.11 -13.33 10.37
C VAL A 157 10.77 -14.63 9.65
N ASN A 158 10.53 -14.53 8.35
CA ASN A 158 10.29 -15.70 7.49
C ASN A 158 10.87 -15.42 6.09
N ASP A 159 10.69 -16.33 5.13
CA ASP A 159 11.21 -16.17 3.78
C ASP A 159 10.49 -14.99 3.07
N ALA A 160 9.47 -15.25 2.30
CA ALA A 160 8.64 -14.21 1.66
C ALA A 160 7.15 -14.50 1.84
N ASN A 161 6.79 -14.99 3.02
CA ASN A 161 5.43 -15.38 3.35
C ASN A 161 4.66 -14.18 3.85
N ASP A 162 3.55 -13.86 3.20
CA ASP A 162 2.65 -12.79 3.63
C ASP A 162 1.45 -13.36 4.36
N LEU A 163 0.96 -12.65 5.36
CA LEU A 163 -0.18 -13.03 6.18
C LEU A 163 -1.36 -12.10 5.90
N LEU A 164 -2.46 -12.65 5.44
CA LEU A 164 -3.74 -11.93 5.37
C LEU A 164 -4.57 -12.24 6.63
N TYR A 165 -4.93 -11.20 7.37
CA TYR A 165 -5.99 -11.23 8.36
C TYR A 165 -7.24 -10.59 7.75
N HIS A 166 -8.33 -11.35 7.69
CA HIS A 166 -9.60 -10.90 7.13
C HIS A 166 -10.76 -11.63 7.81
N GLU A 167 -11.79 -10.90 8.25
CA GLU A 167 -12.99 -11.44 8.90
C GLU A 167 -12.69 -12.43 10.04
N GLY A 168 -11.72 -12.08 10.89
CA GLY A 168 -11.34 -12.88 12.06
C GLY A 168 -10.48 -14.12 11.75
N THR A 169 -10.09 -14.32 10.50
CA THR A 169 -9.27 -15.46 10.07
C THR A 169 -7.91 -15.03 9.54
N CYS A 170 -6.91 -15.88 9.73
CA CYS A 170 -5.56 -15.71 9.21
C CYS A 170 -5.31 -16.70 8.07
N GLN A 171 -4.80 -16.20 6.94
CA GLN A 171 -4.40 -17.00 5.79
C GLN A 171 -2.99 -16.66 5.36
N TRP A 172 -2.13 -17.66 5.22
CA TRP A 172 -0.77 -17.49 4.73
C TRP A 172 -0.68 -17.63 3.23
N PHE A 173 0.05 -16.70 2.61
CA PHE A 173 0.44 -16.76 1.20
C PHE A 173 1.94 -17.01 1.14
N TYR A 174 2.32 -18.24 0.91
CA TYR A 174 3.71 -18.66 0.85
C TYR A 174 4.40 -18.15 -0.41
N GLY A 175 5.66 -17.75 -0.25
CA GLY A 175 6.51 -17.30 -1.36
C GLY A 175 7.96 -17.62 -1.08
N LYS A 176 8.71 -17.89 -2.12
CA LYS A 176 10.17 -17.99 -2.04
C LYS A 176 10.77 -16.61 -2.28
N ARG A 177 11.78 -16.27 -1.49
CA ARG A 177 12.56 -15.06 -1.74
C ARG A 177 13.25 -15.18 -3.11
N ILE A 178 13.00 -14.19 -3.96
CA ILE A 178 13.67 -14.05 -5.24
C ILE A 178 14.87 -13.13 -5.00
N ASP A 179 16.06 -13.62 -5.30
CA ASP A 179 17.28 -12.82 -5.19
C ASP A 179 17.35 -11.85 -6.37
N ASN A 180 16.75 -10.68 -6.17
CA ASN A 180 16.71 -9.59 -7.13
C ASN A 180 17.10 -8.31 -6.39
N PRO A 181 18.19 -7.62 -6.80
CA PRO A 181 18.59 -6.36 -6.17
C PRO A 181 17.58 -5.23 -6.39
N ASN A 182 16.80 -5.30 -7.48
CA ASN A 182 15.83 -4.27 -7.87
C ASN A 182 14.49 -4.47 -7.15
N THR A 183 14.45 -4.17 -5.85
CA THR A 183 13.25 -4.35 -5.01
C THR A 183 12.45 -3.07 -4.81
N HIS A 184 12.94 -1.92 -5.31
CA HIS A 184 12.22 -0.66 -5.20
C HIS A 184 10.87 -0.70 -5.91
N GLY A 185 9.81 -0.27 -5.21
CA GLY A 185 8.44 -0.23 -5.73
C GLY A 185 7.68 -1.55 -5.68
N THR A 186 8.25 -2.62 -5.12
CA THR A 186 7.54 -3.92 -4.98
C THR A 186 6.28 -3.81 -4.14
N GLY A 187 6.30 -3.08 -3.02
CA GLY A 187 5.13 -2.81 -2.18
C GLY A 187 4.03 -2.07 -2.95
N CYS A 188 4.40 -0.97 -3.64
CA CYS A 188 3.47 -0.23 -4.48
C CYS A 188 2.90 -1.07 -5.63
N THR A 189 3.69 -1.99 -6.20
CA THR A 189 3.23 -2.91 -7.23
C THR A 189 2.23 -3.92 -6.66
N LEU A 190 2.52 -4.52 -5.50
CA LEU A 190 1.62 -5.46 -4.84
C LEU A 190 0.28 -4.80 -4.50
N SER A 191 0.29 -3.65 -3.82
CA SER A 191 -0.93 -2.94 -3.43
C SER A 191 -1.74 -2.45 -4.64
N SER A 192 -1.09 -2.03 -5.73
CA SER A 192 -1.77 -1.68 -6.98
C SER A 192 -2.39 -2.89 -7.68
N ALA A 193 -1.75 -4.06 -7.63
CA ALA A 193 -2.31 -5.29 -8.17
C ALA A 193 -3.50 -5.79 -7.35
N ILE A 194 -3.47 -5.64 -6.01
CA ILE A 194 -4.62 -5.92 -5.13
C ILE A 194 -5.80 -5.03 -5.52
N ALA A 195 -5.59 -3.70 -5.61
CA ALA A 195 -6.64 -2.77 -6.01
C ALA A 195 -7.23 -3.11 -7.37
N SER A 196 -6.39 -3.50 -8.35
CA SER A 196 -6.84 -3.93 -9.67
C SER A 196 -7.73 -5.17 -9.63
N ASN A 197 -7.43 -6.13 -8.75
CA ASN A 197 -8.25 -7.34 -8.62
C ASN A 197 -9.56 -7.05 -7.89
N LEU A 198 -9.54 -6.22 -6.85
CA LEU A 198 -10.76 -5.76 -6.17
C LEU A 198 -11.67 -4.98 -7.12
N ALA A 199 -11.12 -4.10 -7.97
CA ALA A 199 -11.87 -3.37 -8.99
C ALA A 199 -12.58 -4.29 -9.99
N LYS A 200 -12.02 -5.47 -10.24
CA LYS A 200 -12.64 -6.52 -11.09
C LYS A 200 -13.65 -7.39 -10.36
N GLY A 201 -13.93 -7.12 -9.08
CA GLY A 201 -14.89 -7.85 -8.26
C GLY A 201 -14.39 -9.18 -7.70
N PHE A 202 -13.06 -9.44 -7.70
CA PHE A 202 -12.54 -10.64 -7.04
C PHE A 202 -12.63 -10.52 -5.52
N PRO A 203 -12.89 -11.62 -4.79
CA PRO A 203 -12.79 -11.66 -3.33
C PRO A 203 -11.41 -11.26 -2.81
N MET A 204 -11.33 -10.90 -1.53
CA MET A 204 -10.12 -10.37 -0.91
C MET A 204 -8.93 -11.34 -1.01
N ASP A 205 -9.13 -12.59 -0.63
CA ASP A 205 -8.12 -13.66 -0.67
C ASP A 205 -7.61 -13.92 -2.09
N VAL A 206 -8.51 -14.02 -3.05
CA VAL A 206 -8.18 -14.18 -4.48
C VAL A 206 -7.43 -12.96 -5.01
N SER A 207 -7.84 -11.75 -4.60
CA SER A 207 -7.16 -10.50 -5.00
C SER A 207 -5.72 -10.46 -4.51
N VAL A 208 -5.47 -10.88 -3.27
CA VAL A 208 -4.13 -10.98 -2.68
C VAL A 208 -3.31 -12.07 -3.37
N GLU A 209 -3.86 -13.27 -3.58
CA GLU A 209 -3.17 -14.37 -4.25
C GLU A 209 -2.70 -13.99 -5.65
N ARG A 210 -3.59 -13.41 -6.46
CA ARG A 210 -3.26 -12.94 -7.82
C ARG A 210 -2.21 -11.84 -7.81
N ALA A 211 -2.29 -10.90 -6.87
CA ALA A 211 -1.32 -9.83 -6.74
C ALA A 211 0.07 -10.37 -6.33
N LYS A 212 0.12 -11.36 -5.43
CA LYS A 212 1.37 -12.02 -5.04
C LYS A 212 1.99 -12.80 -6.21
N ALA A 213 1.19 -13.51 -6.98
CA ALA A 213 1.66 -14.19 -8.19
C ALA A 213 2.23 -13.19 -9.22
N TYR A 214 1.54 -12.05 -9.42
CA TYR A 214 1.99 -10.99 -10.33
C TYR A 214 3.35 -10.41 -9.91
N ILE A 215 3.52 -10.01 -8.64
CA ILE A 215 4.79 -9.41 -8.20
C ILE A 215 5.94 -10.44 -8.21
N SER A 216 5.66 -11.70 -7.87
CA SER A 216 6.65 -12.77 -7.95
C SER A 216 7.14 -12.99 -9.37
N GLY A 217 6.23 -12.98 -10.36
CA GLY A 217 6.58 -13.05 -11.78
C GLY A 217 7.41 -11.85 -12.24
N ALA A 218 7.05 -10.63 -11.80
CA ALA A 218 7.79 -9.42 -12.13
C ALA A 218 9.21 -9.44 -11.54
N LEU A 219 9.38 -9.88 -10.31
CA LEU A 219 10.69 -10.03 -9.67
C LEU A 219 11.55 -11.10 -10.38
N ALA A 220 10.95 -12.22 -10.78
CA ALA A 220 11.64 -13.29 -11.49
C ALA A 220 12.11 -12.90 -12.91
N ALA A 221 11.48 -11.91 -13.52
CA ALA A 221 11.85 -11.41 -14.85
C ALA A 221 13.20 -10.67 -14.90
N MET A 222 13.72 -10.23 -13.73
CA MET A 222 15.07 -9.66 -13.53
C MET A 222 15.49 -8.64 -14.60
N LEU A 223 14.72 -7.55 -14.73
CA LEU A 223 15.10 -6.44 -15.60
C LEU A 223 16.29 -5.69 -14.99
N ASP A 224 17.41 -5.67 -15.72
CA ASP A 224 18.61 -4.91 -15.35
C ASP A 224 18.59 -3.55 -16.06
N LEU A 225 18.00 -2.55 -15.39
CA LEU A 225 17.85 -1.19 -15.89
C LEU A 225 18.28 -0.16 -14.85
N GLY A 226 19.05 0.82 -15.28
CA GLY A 226 19.49 1.91 -14.42
C GLY A 226 20.86 1.67 -13.78
N LYS A 227 21.25 2.59 -12.86
CA LYS A 227 22.56 2.58 -12.18
C LYS A 227 22.47 2.25 -10.69
N GLY A 228 21.28 2.21 -10.13
CA GLY A 228 20.97 1.89 -8.74
C GLY A 228 20.07 0.67 -8.62
N SER A 229 19.82 0.24 -7.39
CA SER A 229 18.96 -0.89 -7.04
C SER A 229 17.62 -0.44 -6.49
#